data_74184ec423eab03407905eee17161c7d
#
_entry.id   74184ec423eab03407905eee17161c7d
#
_cell.length_a   1.000
_cell.length_b   1.000
_cell.length_c   1.000
_cell.angle_alpha   90.00
_cell.angle_beta   90.00
_cell.angle_gamma   90.00
#
_symmetry.space_group_name_H-M   'P 1'
#
loop_
_entity.id
_entity.type
_entity.pdbx_description
1 polymer ?
#
loop_
_entity_poly.entity_id
_entity_poly.type
_entity_poly.pdbx_seq_one_letter_code
_entity_poly.pdbx_strand_id
1 'polypeptide(L)'
;MGLVTTKEMFEKAYNGGYAIGAFNVNNMEIVQGIMEAATKNNAPVILQVSAGARKYANPVYLKKLVESAIECNKKSGTDIPVVLHLDHGPDFETCKDCIDTGFTSVMIDGSKYDFETNVALTKRVVEYAHPRGVVVEAEIGKLAGIEDDVNVKEDDAMYTNPDEAEEFVKRTGCDSLAIAIGTSHGAYKFKGEPRLRYDILEEVSKRLPGFPIVLHGASSVPQEFVKMCNEYGGNIPGAKGVPEEMLRKAASMAVCKINIDSDIRLAMTANIVCPVLTGWIFRQFWCIIINVSTKEMCLKAVRMRITAVHGVLS
;
A
#
# COMPACT_ATOMS: atom_id res chain seq x y z
N MET A 1 10.25 15.52 -12.54
CA MET A 1 10.70 14.11 -12.67
C MET A 1 9.60 13.25 -13.30
N GLY A 2 9.90 12.12 -13.94
CA GLY A 2 8.93 11.10 -14.32
C GLY A 2 8.67 10.15 -13.15
N LEU A 3 8.15 8.95 -13.45
CA LEU A 3 8.12 7.86 -12.47
C LEU A 3 9.55 7.51 -12.04
N VAL A 4 9.73 7.22 -10.76
CA VAL A 4 11.00 6.74 -10.17
C VAL A 4 10.83 5.33 -9.63
N THR A 5 11.92 4.64 -9.30
CA THR A 5 11.90 3.38 -8.56
C THR A 5 11.85 3.63 -7.05
N THR A 6 11.58 2.59 -6.26
CA THR A 6 11.62 2.70 -4.79
C THR A 6 13.04 2.80 -4.22
N LYS A 7 14.08 2.50 -5.00
CA LYS A 7 15.44 2.33 -4.50
C LYS A 7 15.95 3.51 -3.65
N GLU A 8 16.05 4.70 -4.26
CA GLU A 8 16.50 5.89 -3.52
C GLU A 8 15.51 6.34 -2.43
N MET A 9 14.22 6.12 -2.67
CA MET A 9 13.18 6.45 -1.70
C MET A 9 13.32 5.58 -0.44
N PHE A 10 13.54 4.28 -0.61
CA PHE A 10 13.72 3.35 0.51
C PHE A 10 15.04 3.55 1.25
N GLU A 11 16.12 3.87 0.54
CA GLU A 11 17.39 4.24 1.17
C GLU A 11 17.23 5.44 2.11
N LYS A 12 16.54 6.49 1.64
CA LYS A 12 16.24 7.68 2.46
C LYS A 12 15.31 7.35 3.62
N ALA A 13 14.30 6.50 3.39
CA ALA A 13 13.35 6.08 4.41
C ALA A 13 14.03 5.26 5.50
N TYR A 14 14.85 4.28 5.13
CA TYR A 14 15.62 3.45 6.05
C TYR A 14 16.54 4.29 6.94
N ASN A 15 17.35 5.16 6.32
CA ASN A 15 18.30 6.01 7.04
C ASN A 15 17.61 7.09 7.88
N GLY A 16 16.43 7.54 7.46
CA GLY A 16 15.62 8.54 8.16
C GLY A 16 14.69 7.97 9.23
N GLY A 17 14.56 6.65 9.35
CA GLY A 17 13.65 6.00 10.29
C GLY A 17 12.17 6.30 10.03
N TYR A 18 11.78 6.45 8.75
CA TYR A 18 10.39 6.65 8.33
C TYR A 18 9.99 5.65 7.24
N ALA A 19 8.71 5.53 6.96
CA ALA A 19 8.20 4.72 5.88
C ALA A 19 7.45 5.56 4.84
N ILE A 20 7.35 5.05 3.63
CA ILE A 20 6.61 5.67 2.53
C ILE A 20 5.25 5.02 2.41
N GLY A 21 4.20 5.84 2.33
CA GLY A 21 2.85 5.35 2.10
C GLY A 21 2.69 4.82 0.68
N ALA A 22 2.23 3.58 0.57
CA ALA A 22 1.83 2.95 -0.67
C ALA A 22 0.30 2.82 -0.70
N PHE A 23 -0.33 3.55 -1.61
CA PHE A 23 -1.77 3.73 -1.64
C PHE A 23 -2.37 3.05 -2.86
N ASN A 24 -3.37 2.17 -2.64
CA ASN A 24 -4.07 1.51 -3.72
C ASN A 24 -4.93 2.50 -4.51
N VAL A 25 -4.77 2.48 -5.83
CA VAL A 25 -5.50 3.36 -6.77
C VAL A 25 -6.31 2.55 -7.76
N ASN A 26 -7.56 2.96 -7.98
CA ASN A 26 -8.48 2.31 -8.91
C ASN A 26 -9.42 3.27 -9.65
N ASN A 27 -9.41 4.57 -9.31
CA ASN A 27 -10.22 5.59 -9.98
C ASN A 27 -9.54 6.97 -9.90
N MET A 28 -10.11 7.95 -10.59
CA MET A 28 -9.59 9.31 -10.69
C MET A 28 -9.60 10.04 -9.35
N GLU A 29 -10.65 9.92 -8.58
CA GLU A 29 -10.86 10.64 -7.31
C GLU A 29 -9.79 10.24 -6.28
N ILE A 30 -9.50 8.94 -6.18
CA ILE A 30 -8.44 8.40 -5.32
C ILE A 30 -7.08 8.93 -5.75
N VAL A 31 -6.74 8.83 -7.05
CA VAL A 31 -5.46 9.33 -7.56
C VAL A 31 -5.29 10.82 -7.27
N GLN A 32 -6.32 11.64 -7.52
CA GLN A 32 -6.28 13.08 -7.26
C GLN A 32 -6.09 13.37 -5.77
N GLY A 33 -6.84 12.71 -4.89
CA GLY A 33 -6.76 12.90 -3.43
C GLY A 33 -5.38 12.56 -2.89
N ILE A 34 -4.80 11.41 -3.32
CA ILE A 34 -3.47 10.99 -2.90
C ILE A 34 -2.42 11.99 -3.37
N MET A 35 -2.42 12.33 -4.66
CA MET A 35 -1.41 13.22 -5.23
C MET A 35 -1.48 14.64 -4.65
N GLU A 36 -2.67 15.16 -4.40
CA GLU A 36 -2.83 16.47 -3.76
C GLU A 36 -2.30 16.47 -2.33
N ALA A 37 -2.58 15.40 -1.55
CA ALA A 37 -2.06 15.25 -0.21
C ALA A 37 -0.54 15.12 -0.20
N ALA A 38 0.02 14.27 -1.07
CA ALA A 38 1.46 14.08 -1.19
C ALA A 38 2.18 15.38 -1.60
N THR A 39 1.65 16.10 -2.58
CA THR A 39 2.18 17.39 -3.03
C THR A 39 2.17 18.44 -1.91
N LYS A 40 1.06 18.58 -1.19
CA LYS A 40 0.92 19.54 -0.08
C LYS A 40 1.90 19.28 1.07
N ASN A 41 2.28 18.01 1.27
CA ASN A 41 3.22 17.62 2.32
C ASN A 41 4.66 17.46 1.79
N ASN A 42 4.92 17.76 0.51
CA ASN A 42 6.20 17.52 -0.15
C ASN A 42 6.74 16.10 0.10
N ALA A 43 5.86 15.11 0.08
CA ALA A 43 6.15 13.74 0.46
C ALA A 43 6.23 12.82 -0.76
N PRO A 44 7.22 11.93 -0.85
CA PRO A 44 7.25 10.88 -1.85
C PRO A 44 6.06 9.94 -1.68
N VAL A 45 5.60 9.32 -2.78
CA VAL A 45 4.42 8.46 -2.74
C VAL A 45 4.56 7.26 -3.67
N ILE A 46 3.98 6.12 -3.25
CA ILE A 46 3.81 4.94 -4.08
C ILE A 46 2.32 4.82 -4.43
N LEU A 47 2.01 4.93 -5.73
CA LEU A 47 0.70 4.60 -6.28
C LEU A 47 0.72 3.13 -6.66
N GLN A 48 -0.02 2.30 -5.92
CA GLN A 48 -0.01 0.87 -6.15
C GLN A 48 -1.33 0.38 -6.75
N VAL A 49 -1.23 -0.64 -7.60
CA VAL A 49 -2.35 -1.17 -8.38
C VAL A 49 -2.36 -2.68 -8.23
N SER A 50 -3.40 -3.22 -7.62
CA SER A 50 -3.61 -4.67 -7.54
C SER A 50 -4.13 -5.26 -8.87
N ALA A 51 -4.07 -6.57 -9.00
CA ALA A 51 -4.65 -7.28 -10.15
C ALA A 51 -6.16 -7.00 -10.27
N GLY A 52 -6.88 -6.93 -9.14
CA GLY A 52 -8.30 -6.56 -9.07
C GLY A 52 -8.57 -5.15 -9.55
N ALA A 53 -7.77 -4.17 -9.11
CA ALA A 53 -7.88 -2.78 -9.57
C ALA A 53 -7.62 -2.64 -11.07
N ARG A 54 -6.63 -3.37 -11.62
CA ARG A 54 -6.35 -3.43 -13.07
C ARG A 54 -7.54 -3.97 -13.86
N LYS A 55 -8.17 -5.04 -13.38
CA LYS A 55 -9.36 -5.63 -13.99
C LYS A 55 -10.55 -4.67 -13.95
N TYR A 56 -10.77 -3.99 -12.82
CA TYR A 56 -11.87 -3.04 -12.62
C TYR A 56 -11.74 -1.81 -13.52
N ALA A 57 -10.62 -1.12 -13.46
CA ALA A 57 -10.46 0.20 -14.08
C ALA A 57 -9.84 0.17 -15.49
N ASN A 58 -9.41 -1.00 -15.97
CA ASN A 58 -8.63 -1.20 -17.18
C ASN A 58 -7.19 -0.61 -17.09
N PRO A 59 -6.14 -1.39 -17.41
CA PRO A 59 -4.74 -0.96 -17.30
C PRO A 59 -4.39 0.31 -18.06
N VAL A 60 -5.02 0.52 -19.24
CA VAL A 60 -4.77 1.71 -20.06
C VAL A 60 -5.27 2.99 -19.37
N TYR A 61 -6.49 2.96 -18.80
CA TYR A 61 -7.02 4.11 -18.06
C TYR A 61 -6.19 4.40 -16.81
N LEU A 62 -5.87 3.38 -16.02
CA LEU A 62 -5.06 3.57 -14.79
C LEU A 62 -3.70 4.20 -15.11
N LYS A 63 -2.99 3.68 -16.13
CA LYS A 63 -1.72 4.26 -16.56
C LYS A 63 -1.86 5.73 -16.93
N LYS A 64 -2.89 6.09 -17.72
CA LYS A 64 -3.13 7.47 -18.13
C LYS A 64 -3.52 8.38 -16.96
N LEU A 65 -4.28 7.89 -15.99
CA LEU A 65 -4.58 8.62 -14.76
C LEU A 65 -3.30 8.94 -13.97
N VAL A 66 -2.41 7.97 -13.81
CA VAL A 66 -1.13 8.18 -13.11
C VAL A 66 -0.22 9.12 -13.88
N GLU A 67 -0.08 8.97 -15.21
CA GLU A 67 0.68 9.89 -16.05
C GLU A 67 0.15 11.32 -15.95
N SER A 68 -1.17 11.52 -15.98
CA SER A 68 -1.80 12.82 -15.83
C SER A 68 -1.58 13.42 -14.43
N ALA A 69 -1.63 12.59 -13.39
CA ALA A 69 -1.37 13.03 -12.02
C ALA A 69 0.06 13.53 -11.83
N ILE A 70 1.04 12.86 -12.45
CA ILE A 70 2.44 13.29 -12.46
C ILE A 70 2.60 14.62 -13.22
N GLU A 71 1.93 14.77 -14.34
CA GLU A 71 1.95 16.03 -15.11
C GLU A 71 1.36 17.19 -14.28
N CYS A 72 0.24 16.97 -13.59
CA CYS A 72 -0.36 17.95 -12.69
C CYS A 72 0.58 18.32 -11.53
N ASN A 73 1.28 17.33 -10.94
CA ASN A 73 2.27 17.56 -9.89
C ASN A 73 3.40 18.49 -10.38
N LYS A 74 3.95 18.23 -11.56
CA LYS A 74 4.97 19.11 -12.16
C LYS A 74 4.47 20.54 -12.40
N LYS A 75 3.23 20.68 -12.89
CA LYS A 75 2.62 22.00 -13.13
C LYS A 75 2.38 22.79 -11.85
N SER A 76 2.22 22.13 -10.70
CA SER A 76 2.06 22.79 -9.40
C SER A 76 3.36 23.41 -8.85
N GLY A 77 4.50 23.17 -9.51
CA GLY A 77 5.82 23.60 -9.06
C GLY A 77 6.44 22.70 -7.99
N THR A 78 5.78 21.59 -7.62
CA THR A 78 6.27 20.61 -6.67
C THR A 78 6.60 19.33 -7.42
N ASP A 79 7.83 18.86 -7.35
CA ASP A 79 8.29 17.68 -8.09
C ASP A 79 8.61 16.53 -7.12
N ILE A 80 7.55 16.00 -6.46
CA ILE A 80 7.69 14.87 -5.54
C ILE A 80 7.99 13.57 -6.30
N PRO A 81 8.79 12.65 -5.72
CA PRO A 81 9.00 11.33 -6.28
C PRO A 81 7.72 10.48 -6.25
N VAL A 82 7.36 9.89 -7.39
CA VAL A 82 6.19 9.01 -7.54
C VAL A 82 6.62 7.68 -8.13
N VAL A 83 6.20 6.58 -7.50
CA VAL A 83 6.38 5.21 -7.99
C VAL A 83 5.05 4.66 -8.46
N LEU A 84 5.03 3.98 -9.60
CA LEU A 84 3.92 3.13 -10.02
C LEU A 84 4.29 1.67 -9.74
N HIS A 85 3.53 1.03 -8.86
CA HIS A 85 3.82 -0.27 -8.29
C HIS A 85 2.69 -1.28 -8.53
N LEU A 86 3.04 -2.51 -8.95
CA LEU A 86 2.11 -3.64 -8.93
C LEU A 86 2.05 -4.21 -7.51
N ASP A 87 0.85 -4.26 -6.93
CA ASP A 87 0.56 -4.80 -5.61
C ASP A 87 0.02 -6.23 -5.73
N HIS A 88 0.55 -7.17 -4.97
CA HIS A 88 0.19 -8.60 -4.99
C HIS A 88 0.09 -9.22 -6.39
N GLY A 89 1.18 -9.15 -7.16
CA GLY A 89 1.27 -9.83 -8.47
C GLY A 89 1.12 -11.35 -8.30
N PRO A 90 0.09 -11.98 -8.87
CA PRO A 90 -0.23 -13.40 -8.63
C PRO A 90 0.69 -14.38 -9.35
N ASP A 91 1.39 -13.90 -10.40
CA ASP A 91 2.22 -14.72 -11.27
C ASP A 91 3.22 -13.88 -12.08
N PHE A 92 4.13 -14.60 -12.75
CA PHE A 92 5.16 -13.98 -13.58
C PHE A 92 4.60 -13.18 -14.77
N GLU A 93 3.55 -13.65 -15.42
CA GLU A 93 3.01 -12.99 -16.63
C GLU A 93 2.37 -11.65 -16.28
N THR A 94 1.71 -11.55 -15.13
CA THR A 94 1.17 -10.29 -14.61
C THR A 94 2.28 -9.30 -14.28
N CYS A 95 3.35 -9.74 -13.60
CA CYS A 95 4.52 -8.90 -13.32
C CYS A 95 5.17 -8.43 -14.62
N LYS A 96 5.38 -9.35 -15.58
CA LYS A 96 5.94 -9.06 -16.90
C LYS A 96 5.12 -8.00 -17.64
N ASP A 97 3.79 -8.15 -17.71
CA ASP A 97 2.91 -7.19 -18.38
C ASP A 97 2.99 -5.79 -17.72
N CYS A 98 3.04 -5.72 -16.40
CA CYS A 98 3.23 -4.46 -15.69
C CYS A 98 4.58 -3.82 -16.01
N ILE A 99 5.67 -4.58 -16.01
CA ILE A 99 7.02 -4.10 -16.37
C ILE A 99 7.01 -3.57 -17.81
N ASP A 100 6.49 -4.33 -18.76
CA ASP A 100 6.46 -3.96 -20.18
C ASP A 100 5.56 -2.74 -20.45
N THR A 101 4.56 -2.50 -19.60
CA THR A 101 3.68 -1.34 -19.69
C THR A 101 4.15 -0.12 -18.91
N GLY A 102 5.33 -0.18 -18.25
CA GLY A 102 6.02 0.97 -17.67
C GLY A 102 5.82 1.17 -16.18
N PHE A 103 5.49 0.12 -15.44
CA PHE A 103 5.62 0.13 -13.98
C PHE A 103 7.09 0.19 -13.60
N THR A 104 7.41 0.97 -12.57
CA THR A 104 8.78 1.14 -12.07
C THR A 104 9.10 0.24 -10.89
N SER A 105 8.07 -0.42 -10.34
CA SER A 105 8.17 -1.37 -9.26
C SER A 105 7.09 -2.44 -9.41
N VAL A 106 7.38 -3.68 -9.11
CA VAL A 106 6.41 -4.78 -9.09
C VAL A 106 6.60 -5.63 -7.86
N MET A 107 5.51 -6.12 -7.28
CA MET A 107 5.54 -7.17 -6.28
C MET A 107 5.11 -8.48 -6.89
N ILE A 108 5.87 -9.55 -6.60
CA ILE A 108 5.47 -10.94 -6.83
C ILE A 108 5.09 -11.57 -5.50
N ASP A 109 3.85 -12.03 -5.40
CA ASP A 109 3.35 -12.69 -4.20
C ASP A 109 3.37 -14.22 -4.37
N GLY A 110 4.44 -14.83 -3.88
CA GLY A 110 4.62 -16.28 -3.82
C GLY A 110 4.31 -16.87 -2.45
N SER A 111 3.80 -16.11 -1.48
CA SER A 111 3.60 -16.53 -0.08
C SER A 111 2.65 -17.72 0.10
N LYS A 112 1.79 -17.97 -0.88
CA LYS A 112 0.89 -19.14 -0.92
C LYS A 112 1.59 -20.46 -1.26
N TYR A 113 2.78 -20.41 -1.85
CA TYR A 113 3.57 -21.57 -2.24
C TYR A 113 4.56 -21.99 -1.14
N ASP A 114 5.21 -23.12 -1.30
CA ASP A 114 6.36 -23.50 -0.48
C ASP A 114 7.57 -22.58 -0.75
N PHE A 115 8.54 -22.60 0.15
CA PHE A 115 9.71 -21.73 0.11
C PHE A 115 10.50 -21.83 -1.21
N GLU A 116 10.76 -23.04 -1.70
CA GLU A 116 11.55 -23.26 -2.92
C GLU A 116 10.82 -22.76 -4.17
N THR A 117 9.51 -22.98 -4.24
CA THR A 117 8.66 -22.48 -5.32
C THR A 117 8.59 -20.95 -5.31
N ASN A 118 8.46 -20.32 -4.11
CA ASN A 118 8.46 -18.88 -3.96
C ASN A 118 9.82 -18.27 -4.37
N VAL A 119 10.93 -18.87 -3.95
CA VAL A 119 12.28 -18.46 -4.38
C VAL A 119 12.43 -18.53 -5.89
N ALA A 120 12.04 -19.64 -6.53
CA ALA A 120 12.17 -19.80 -7.97
C ALA A 120 11.31 -18.79 -8.75
N LEU A 121 10.07 -18.55 -8.30
CA LEU A 121 9.14 -17.60 -8.90
C LEU A 121 9.67 -16.17 -8.78
N THR A 122 10.07 -15.75 -7.58
CA THR A 122 10.60 -14.42 -7.30
C THR A 122 11.86 -14.15 -8.10
N LYS A 123 12.81 -15.10 -8.12
CA LYS A 123 14.04 -14.98 -8.89
C LYS A 123 13.77 -14.78 -10.38
N ARG A 124 12.82 -15.52 -10.96
CA ARG A 124 12.42 -15.35 -12.36
C ARG A 124 11.91 -13.94 -12.65
N VAL A 125 11.14 -13.34 -11.73
CA VAL A 125 10.67 -11.95 -11.87
C VAL A 125 11.83 -10.98 -11.76
N VAL A 126 12.73 -11.16 -10.80
CA VAL A 126 13.94 -10.32 -10.62
C VAL A 126 14.81 -10.33 -11.88
N GLU A 127 15.09 -11.52 -12.44
CA GLU A 127 15.88 -11.66 -13.67
C GLU A 127 15.25 -10.97 -14.89
N TYR A 128 13.92 -10.84 -14.90
CA TYR A 128 13.22 -10.09 -15.95
C TYR A 128 13.18 -8.59 -15.69
N ALA A 129 12.98 -8.17 -14.44
CA ALA A 129 12.78 -6.78 -14.04
C ALA A 129 14.08 -5.95 -14.02
N HIS A 130 15.15 -6.46 -13.41
CA HIS A 130 16.39 -5.71 -13.19
C HIS A 130 17.06 -5.20 -14.48
N PRO A 131 17.17 -5.97 -15.59
CA PRO A 131 17.71 -5.46 -16.84
C PRO A 131 16.88 -4.32 -17.46
N ARG A 132 15.64 -4.14 -17.00
CA ARG A 132 14.70 -3.08 -17.42
C ARG A 132 14.64 -1.92 -16.46
N GLY A 133 15.48 -1.91 -15.41
CA GLY A 133 15.51 -0.87 -14.38
C GLY A 133 14.30 -0.84 -13.46
N VAL A 134 13.56 -1.96 -13.34
CA VAL A 134 12.40 -2.11 -12.46
C VAL A 134 12.80 -2.88 -11.22
N VAL A 135 12.35 -2.41 -10.05
CA VAL A 135 12.61 -3.05 -8.75
C VAL A 135 11.52 -4.05 -8.40
N VAL A 136 11.89 -5.06 -7.61
CA VAL A 136 11.01 -6.18 -7.26
C VAL A 136 10.84 -6.28 -5.74
N GLU A 137 9.59 -6.23 -5.30
CA GLU A 137 9.15 -6.59 -3.96
C GLU A 137 8.71 -8.05 -3.95
N ALA A 138 8.97 -8.76 -2.86
CA ALA A 138 8.50 -10.12 -2.64
C ALA A 138 7.88 -10.26 -1.24
N GLU A 139 7.27 -11.42 -0.96
CA GLU A 139 6.64 -11.69 0.33
C GLU A 139 6.97 -13.08 0.85
N ILE A 140 7.24 -13.16 2.17
CA ILE A 140 7.34 -14.41 2.91
C ILE A 140 6.57 -14.33 4.24
N GLY A 141 6.14 -15.49 4.70
CA GLY A 141 5.10 -15.59 5.74
C GLY A 141 3.72 -15.52 5.10
N LYS A 142 2.67 -15.62 5.90
CA LYS A 142 1.28 -15.59 5.41
C LYS A 142 0.46 -14.66 6.30
N LEU A 143 -0.02 -13.56 5.72
CA LEU A 143 -0.94 -12.67 6.41
C LEU A 143 -2.36 -13.22 6.33
N ALA A 144 -3.09 -13.19 7.45
CA ALA A 144 -4.51 -13.49 7.48
C ALA A 144 -5.34 -12.39 6.82
N GLY A 145 -6.57 -12.71 6.43
CA GLY A 145 -7.56 -11.76 5.92
C GLY A 145 -7.85 -11.87 4.43
N ILE A 146 -8.62 -10.92 3.93
CA ILE A 146 -9.08 -10.89 2.54
C ILE A 146 -8.62 -9.57 1.91
N GLU A 147 -7.92 -9.69 0.78
CA GLU A 147 -7.56 -8.56 -0.09
C GLU A 147 -7.63 -9.03 -1.56
N ASP A 148 -8.53 -8.43 -2.32
CA ASP A 148 -8.88 -8.84 -3.69
C ASP A 148 -9.07 -10.36 -3.82
N ASP A 149 -8.19 -11.05 -4.54
CA ASP A 149 -8.23 -12.51 -4.75
C ASP A 149 -7.47 -13.31 -3.66
N VAL A 150 -6.80 -12.62 -2.72
CA VAL A 150 -6.07 -13.24 -1.60
C VAL A 150 -7.03 -13.44 -0.42
N ASN A 151 -7.21 -14.68 -0.01
CA ASN A 151 -8.06 -15.05 1.14
C ASN A 151 -7.34 -16.11 2.00
N VAL A 152 -6.79 -15.65 3.13
CA VAL A 152 -6.07 -16.51 4.09
C VAL A 152 -6.84 -16.55 5.39
N LYS A 153 -7.22 -17.76 5.84
CA LYS A 153 -7.84 -17.95 7.15
C LYS A 153 -6.82 -17.64 8.26
N GLU A 154 -7.31 -17.17 9.40
CA GLU A 154 -6.46 -16.83 10.55
C GLU A 154 -5.60 -18.01 11.04
N ASP A 155 -6.16 -19.23 11.01
CA ASP A 155 -5.44 -20.45 11.38
C ASP A 155 -4.31 -20.84 10.39
N ASP A 156 -4.38 -20.32 9.16
CA ASP A 156 -3.38 -20.55 8.12
C ASP A 156 -2.31 -19.42 8.06
N ALA A 157 -2.44 -18.38 8.90
CA ALA A 157 -1.47 -17.30 9.00
C ALA A 157 -0.16 -17.77 9.64
N MET A 158 0.96 -17.35 9.07
CA MET A 158 2.29 -17.73 9.55
C MET A 158 3.19 -16.51 9.67
N TYR A 159 3.76 -16.31 10.85
CA TYR A 159 4.80 -15.31 11.03
C TYR A 159 6.04 -15.63 10.19
N THR A 160 6.70 -14.59 9.72
CA THR A 160 7.96 -14.73 8.98
C THR A 160 9.06 -15.29 9.87
N ASN A 161 9.77 -16.30 9.37
CA ASN A 161 10.99 -16.83 9.97
C ASN A 161 12.20 -15.98 9.53
N PRO A 162 12.97 -15.38 10.46
CA PRO A 162 14.13 -14.55 10.10
C PRO A 162 15.25 -15.29 9.35
N ASP A 163 15.46 -16.58 9.58
CA ASP A 163 16.44 -17.39 8.84
C ASP A 163 16.02 -17.53 7.36
N GLU A 164 14.73 -17.83 7.14
CA GLU A 164 14.16 -17.91 5.80
C GLU A 164 14.19 -16.55 5.09
N ALA A 165 13.96 -15.43 5.81
CA ALA A 165 14.00 -14.09 5.23
C ALA A 165 15.40 -13.76 4.69
N GLU A 166 16.46 -14.06 5.45
CA GLU A 166 17.83 -13.84 5.03
C GLU A 166 18.20 -14.70 3.81
N GLU A 167 17.87 -16.01 3.86
CA GLU A 167 18.12 -16.92 2.75
C GLU A 167 17.35 -16.53 1.49
N PHE A 168 16.08 -16.16 1.64
CA PHE A 168 15.20 -15.74 0.54
C PHE A 168 15.78 -14.55 -0.22
N VAL A 169 16.14 -13.48 0.50
CA VAL A 169 16.72 -12.27 -0.11
C VAL A 169 18.02 -12.59 -0.84
N LYS A 170 18.91 -13.39 -0.22
CA LYS A 170 20.18 -13.80 -0.84
C LYS A 170 19.99 -14.61 -2.12
N ARG A 171 19.00 -15.49 -2.16
CA ARG A 171 18.74 -16.39 -3.30
C ARG A 171 17.98 -15.73 -4.43
N THR A 172 17.07 -14.83 -4.12
CA THR A 172 16.19 -14.18 -5.11
C THR A 172 16.79 -12.89 -5.66
N GLY A 173 17.48 -12.12 -4.83
CA GLY A 173 17.96 -10.79 -5.18
C GLY A 173 16.85 -9.74 -5.30
N CYS A 174 15.69 -9.93 -4.62
CA CYS A 174 14.63 -8.93 -4.56
C CYS A 174 15.11 -7.65 -3.88
N ASP A 175 14.45 -6.52 -4.15
CA ASP A 175 14.86 -5.18 -3.68
C ASP A 175 14.20 -4.76 -2.36
N SER A 176 13.09 -5.40 -2.01
CA SER A 176 12.38 -5.23 -0.73
C SER A 176 11.57 -6.49 -0.38
N LEU A 177 11.27 -6.68 0.89
CA LEU A 177 10.59 -7.87 1.38
C LEU A 177 9.42 -7.51 2.29
N ALA A 178 8.23 -7.97 1.94
CA ALA A 178 7.08 -7.96 2.82
C ALA A 178 7.18 -9.13 3.81
N ILE A 179 6.96 -8.83 5.09
CA ILE A 179 7.02 -9.81 6.19
C ILE A 179 5.76 -9.83 7.02
N ALA A 180 5.40 -11.01 7.49
CA ALA A 180 4.26 -11.23 8.38
C ALA A 180 4.70 -11.09 9.85
N ILE A 181 4.31 -10.00 10.49
CA ILE A 181 4.59 -9.70 11.91
C ILE A 181 3.34 -9.46 12.75
N GLY A 182 2.16 -9.91 12.27
CA GLY A 182 0.89 -9.81 12.99
C GLY A 182 -0.08 -8.75 12.45
N THR A 183 0.18 -8.18 11.28
CA THR A 183 -0.82 -7.44 10.51
C THR A 183 -1.75 -8.40 9.77
N SER A 184 -2.93 -7.91 9.32
CA SER A 184 -3.83 -8.69 8.48
C SER A 184 -4.54 -7.82 7.46
N HIS A 185 -4.99 -8.41 6.35
CA HIS A 185 -5.75 -7.71 5.32
C HIS A 185 -7.18 -7.38 5.79
N GLY A 186 -7.83 -6.40 5.14
CA GLY A 186 -9.19 -5.98 5.43
C GLY A 186 -9.32 -5.02 6.62
N ALA A 187 -10.57 -4.80 7.07
CA ALA A 187 -10.92 -3.82 8.11
C ALA A 187 -10.91 -4.40 9.55
N TYR A 188 -10.77 -5.69 9.70
CA TYR A 188 -10.78 -6.40 10.98
C TYR A 188 -9.42 -7.02 11.23
N LYS A 189 -8.42 -6.19 11.55
CA LYS A 189 -7.03 -6.63 11.65
C LYS A 189 -6.70 -7.37 12.95
N PHE A 190 -7.49 -7.14 13.99
CA PHE A 190 -7.26 -7.74 15.30
C PHE A 190 -8.58 -8.13 15.98
N LYS A 191 -8.65 -9.33 16.55
CA LYS A 191 -9.78 -9.75 17.41
C LYS A 191 -9.71 -9.19 18.83
N GLY A 192 -8.52 -8.77 19.27
CA GLY A 192 -8.23 -8.24 20.59
C GLY A 192 -7.41 -6.95 20.53
N GLU A 193 -6.49 -6.80 21.47
CA GLU A 193 -5.54 -5.69 21.46
C GLU A 193 -4.55 -5.86 20.31
N PRO A 194 -4.26 -4.78 19.54
CA PRO A 194 -3.28 -4.81 18.46
C PRO A 194 -1.90 -5.21 18.99
N ARG A 195 -1.24 -6.15 18.30
CA ARG A 195 0.10 -6.59 18.68
C ARG A 195 0.92 -6.94 17.46
N LEU A 196 2.05 -6.23 17.29
CA LEU A 196 3.04 -6.55 16.28
C LEU A 196 4.26 -7.26 16.91
N ARG A 197 4.81 -8.23 16.21
CA ARG A 197 5.99 -8.99 16.56
C ARG A 197 7.26 -8.23 16.18
N TYR A 198 7.55 -7.17 16.95
CA TYR A 198 8.77 -6.38 16.74
C TYR A 198 10.05 -7.17 16.93
N ASP A 199 10.01 -8.24 17.71
CA ASP A 199 11.13 -9.18 17.87
C ASP A 199 11.54 -9.83 16.55
N ILE A 200 10.56 -10.22 15.72
CA ILE A 200 10.81 -10.73 14.35
C ILE A 200 11.38 -9.61 13.46
N LEU A 201 10.78 -8.42 13.46
CA LEU A 201 11.26 -7.29 12.68
C LEU A 201 12.71 -6.92 13.05
N GLU A 202 13.03 -6.88 14.35
CA GLU A 202 14.36 -6.59 14.85
C GLU A 202 15.38 -7.63 14.38
N GLU A 203 15.03 -8.91 14.46
CA GLU A 203 15.92 -9.99 14.03
C GLU A 203 16.14 -9.99 12.51
N VAL A 204 15.09 -9.77 11.71
CA VAL A 204 15.20 -9.62 10.25
C VAL A 204 16.08 -8.42 9.91
N SER A 205 15.88 -7.28 10.58
CA SER A 205 16.67 -6.06 10.36
C SER A 205 18.16 -6.24 10.69
N LYS A 206 18.48 -7.01 11.74
CA LYS A 206 19.87 -7.36 12.09
C LYS A 206 20.55 -8.24 11.05
N ARG A 207 19.82 -9.19 10.47
CA ARG A 207 20.34 -10.12 9.46
C ARG A 207 20.45 -9.48 8.07
N LEU A 208 19.60 -8.52 7.77
CA LEU A 208 19.51 -7.80 6.51
C LEU A 208 19.75 -6.29 6.75
N PRO A 209 20.95 -5.87 7.18
CA PRO A 209 21.22 -4.47 7.48
C PRO A 209 21.10 -3.61 6.21
N GLY A 210 20.33 -2.50 6.30
CA GLY A 210 20.08 -1.60 5.18
C GLY A 210 19.04 -2.10 4.17
N PHE A 211 18.47 -3.28 4.36
CA PHE A 211 17.50 -3.85 3.45
C PHE A 211 16.08 -3.38 3.78
N PRO A 212 15.30 -2.88 2.78
CA PRO A 212 13.97 -2.34 3.01
C PRO A 212 12.93 -3.42 3.34
N ILE A 213 12.26 -3.27 4.47
CA ILE A 213 11.13 -4.11 4.87
C ILE A 213 9.80 -3.42 4.53
N VAL A 214 8.80 -4.21 4.19
CA VAL A 214 7.46 -3.77 3.83
C VAL A 214 6.42 -4.35 4.78
N LEU A 215 5.41 -3.56 5.13
CA LEU A 215 4.23 -4.04 5.87
C LEU A 215 2.98 -3.96 5.02
N HIS A 216 2.41 -5.13 4.74
CA HIS A 216 1.07 -5.32 4.21
C HIS A 216 0.04 -5.37 5.33
N GLY A 217 -1.24 -5.24 4.98
CA GLY A 217 -2.31 -5.30 5.98
C GLY A 217 -2.22 -4.22 7.07
N ALA A 218 -1.63 -3.07 6.78
CA ALA A 218 -1.22 -2.07 7.77
C ALA A 218 -2.11 -0.82 7.85
N SER A 219 -3.28 -0.79 7.22
CA SER A 219 -4.25 0.32 7.35
C SER A 219 -4.69 0.51 8.80
N SER A 220 -4.92 1.76 9.24
CA SER A 220 -5.34 2.07 10.63
C SER A 220 -6.83 2.04 10.86
N VAL A 221 -7.62 1.95 9.78
CA VAL A 221 -9.09 1.91 9.86
C VAL A 221 -9.63 3.09 10.70
N PRO A 222 -9.59 4.34 10.18
CA PRO A 222 -9.97 5.52 10.93
C PRO A 222 -11.39 5.42 11.48
N GLN A 223 -11.54 5.54 12.81
CA GLN A 223 -12.81 5.28 13.49
C GLN A 223 -13.90 6.30 13.15
N GLU A 224 -13.53 7.50 12.69
CA GLU A 224 -14.50 8.49 12.21
C GLU A 224 -15.27 7.96 10.99
N PHE A 225 -14.60 7.28 10.04
CA PHE A 225 -15.24 6.72 8.87
C PHE A 225 -16.03 5.44 9.18
N VAL A 226 -15.54 4.62 10.11
CA VAL A 226 -16.28 3.46 10.63
C VAL A 226 -17.61 3.92 11.23
N LYS A 227 -17.57 4.96 12.08
CA LYS A 227 -18.77 5.54 12.69
C LYS A 227 -19.73 6.06 11.63
N MET A 228 -19.25 6.86 10.67
CA MET A 228 -20.09 7.38 9.58
C MET A 228 -20.74 6.24 8.77
N CYS A 229 -19.97 5.23 8.37
CA CYS A 229 -20.54 4.09 7.64
C CYS A 229 -21.65 3.41 8.43
N ASN A 230 -21.44 3.12 9.71
CA ASN A 230 -22.43 2.45 10.56
C ASN A 230 -23.67 3.33 10.82
N GLU A 231 -23.51 4.64 10.99
CA GLU A 231 -24.62 5.59 11.17
C GLU A 231 -25.55 5.64 9.97
N TYR A 232 -25.01 5.48 8.76
CA TYR A 232 -25.78 5.52 7.51
C TYR A 232 -26.06 4.13 6.90
N GLY A 233 -26.24 3.12 7.74
CA GLY A 233 -26.75 1.80 7.34
C GLY A 233 -25.68 0.77 6.99
N GLY A 234 -24.43 1.07 7.15
CA GLY A 234 -23.32 0.09 7.12
C GLY A 234 -23.36 -0.82 8.34
N ASN A 235 -22.70 -1.96 8.24
CA ASN A 235 -22.57 -2.91 9.35
C ASN A 235 -21.13 -3.40 9.46
N ILE A 236 -20.25 -2.55 10.03
CA ILE A 236 -18.85 -2.86 10.26
C ILE A 236 -18.46 -2.62 11.75
N PRO A 237 -19.20 -3.27 12.69
CA PRO A 237 -18.94 -3.10 14.12
C PRO A 237 -17.57 -3.68 14.49
N GLY A 238 -16.82 -2.93 15.32
CA GLY A 238 -15.54 -3.42 15.83
C GLY A 238 -14.40 -3.46 14.83
N ALA A 239 -14.56 -2.86 13.63
CA ALA A 239 -13.48 -2.72 12.68
C ALA A 239 -12.32 -1.92 13.32
N LYS A 240 -11.13 -2.51 13.33
CA LYS A 240 -9.91 -1.94 13.92
C LYS A 240 -8.73 -2.16 12.98
N GLY A 241 -7.89 -1.14 12.87
CA GLY A 241 -6.63 -1.20 12.13
C GLY A 241 -5.40 -1.19 13.04
N VAL A 242 -4.24 -1.04 12.43
CA VAL A 242 -2.97 -0.92 13.15
C VAL A 242 -2.85 0.50 13.73
N PRO A 243 -2.60 0.67 15.05
CA PRO A 243 -2.35 1.97 15.64
C PRO A 243 -1.14 2.69 15.01
N GLU A 244 -1.24 4.00 14.83
CA GLU A 244 -0.19 4.78 14.15
C GLU A 244 1.15 4.76 14.89
N GLU A 245 1.12 4.75 16.22
CA GLU A 245 2.34 4.62 17.03
C GLU A 245 3.07 3.30 16.79
N MET A 246 2.34 2.23 16.52
CA MET A 246 2.94 0.94 16.17
C MET A 246 3.62 0.99 14.80
N LEU A 247 2.99 1.67 13.82
CA LEU A 247 3.58 1.86 12.49
C LEU A 247 4.83 2.74 12.55
N ARG A 248 4.80 3.83 13.34
CA ARG A 248 5.98 4.69 13.56
C ARG A 248 7.13 3.92 14.18
N LYS A 249 6.84 3.08 15.17
CA LYS A 249 7.86 2.22 15.78
C LYS A 249 8.44 1.25 14.76
N ALA A 250 7.63 0.59 13.95
CA ALA A 250 8.10 -0.30 12.90
C ALA A 250 8.97 0.45 11.86
N ALA A 251 8.55 1.64 11.43
CA ALA A 251 9.31 2.48 10.50
C ALA A 251 10.67 2.91 11.07
N SER A 252 10.76 3.20 12.37
CA SER A 252 12.05 3.52 13.02
C SER A 252 13.04 2.35 13.08
N MET A 253 12.61 1.14 12.71
CA MET A 253 13.47 -0.06 12.71
C MET A 253 14.01 -0.36 11.30
N ALA A 254 13.16 -0.79 10.38
CA ALA A 254 13.57 -1.13 9.01
C ALA A 254 12.42 -1.04 7.99
N VAL A 255 11.20 -0.72 8.45
CA VAL A 255 10.04 -0.65 7.56
C VAL A 255 10.10 0.61 6.73
N CYS A 256 10.23 0.44 5.41
CA CYS A 256 10.34 1.53 4.42
C CYS A 256 9.07 1.76 3.62
N LYS A 257 8.13 0.80 3.60
CA LYS A 257 6.84 0.90 2.90
C LYS A 257 5.72 0.38 3.78
N ILE A 258 4.58 1.09 3.75
CA ILE A 258 3.35 0.70 4.44
C ILE A 258 2.20 0.74 3.45
N ASN A 259 1.53 -0.41 3.26
CA ASN A 259 0.39 -0.54 2.35
C ASN A 259 -0.89 0.01 2.98
N ILE A 260 -1.62 0.83 2.21
CA ILE A 260 -2.82 1.52 2.65
C ILE A 260 -3.90 1.39 1.56
N ASP A 261 -4.91 0.57 1.81
CA ASP A 261 -6.09 0.41 0.96
C ASP A 261 -7.39 0.66 1.74
N SER A 262 -7.62 -0.09 2.82
CA SER A 262 -8.86 -0.04 3.59
C SER A 262 -9.22 1.37 4.08
N ASP A 263 -8.25 2.20 4.44
CA ASP A 263 -8.49 3.57 4.91
C ASP A 263 -9.12 4.44 3.83
N ILE A 264 -8.65 4.30 2.58
CA ILE A 264 -9.14 5.08 1.44
C ILE A 264 -10.51 4.59 0.99
N ARG A 265 -10.70 3.26 0.89
CA ARG A 265 -12.02 2.67 0.57
C ARG A 265 -13.06 3.06 1.60
N LEU A 266 -12.70 3.02 2.88
CA LEU A 266 -13.59 3.40 3.98
C LEU A 266 -13.95 4.90 3.92
N ALA A 267 -12.97 5.77 3.68
CA ALA A 267 -13.19 7.20 3.50
C ALA A 267 -14.14 7.50 2.34
N MET A 268 -13.93 6.86 1.18
CA MET A 268 -14.85 6.98 0.04
C MET A 268 -16.26 6.52 0.39
N THR A 269 -16.41 5.34 0.97
CA THR A 269 -17.72 4.77 1.31
C THR A 269 -18.47 5.69 2.28
N ALA A 270 -17.82 6.14 3.36
CA ALA A 270 -18.41 7.03 4.35
C ALA A 270 -18.97 8.32 3.70
N ASN A 271 -18.26 8.85 2.71
CA ASN A 271 -18.67 10.10 2.03
C ASN A 271 -19.71 9.91 0.94
N ILE A 272 -19.84 8.72 0.39
CA ILE A 272 -20.92 8.41 -0.55
C ILE A 272 -22.23 8.18 0.23
N VAL A 273 -22.18 7.42 1.32
CA VAL A 273 -23.41 7.06 2.05
C VAL A 273 -23.98 8.22 2.86
N CYS A 274 -23.17 9.06 3.47
CA CYS A 274 -23.61 10.19 4.27
C CYS A 274 -24.49 11.19 3.48
N PRO A 275 -24.06 11.76 2.34
CA PRO A 275 -24.90 12.67 1.57
C PRO A 275 -26.13 12.04 0.93
N VAL A 276 -26.02 10.77 0.48
CA VAL A 276 -27.14 10.05 -0.15
C VAL A 276 -28.32 9.89 0.79
N LEU A 277 -28.06 9.51 2.04
CA LEU A 277 -29.12 9.21 3.01
C LEU A 277 -29.64 10.43 3.76
N THR A 278 -28.89 11.55 3.82
CA THR A 278 -29.38 12.79 4.41
C THR A 278 -30.30 13.61 3.49
N GLY A 279 -30.63 13.10 2.31
CA GLY A 279 -31.60 13.75 1.39
C GLY A 279 -31.08 15.00 0.67
N TRP A 280 -29.83 15.38 0.85
CA TRP A 280 -29.23 16.56 0.24
C TRP A 280 -29.00 16.42 -1.27
N ILE A 281 -29.10 15.21 -1.82
CA ILE A 281 -28.67 14.86 -3.19
C ILE A 281 -29.85 14.76 -4.19
N PHE A 282 -31.09 14.90 -3.78
CA PHE A 282 -32.23 14.61 -4.68
C PHE A 282 -32.53 15.66 -5.74
N ARG A 283 -31.80 16.78 -5.86
CA ARG A 283 -32.00 17.74 -6.97
C ARG A 283 -30.71 18.36 -7.50
N GLN A 284 -30.26 17.94 -8.67
CA GLN A 284 -29.43 18.66 -9.66
C GLN A 284 -27.88 18.65 -9.58
N PHE A 285 -27.19 18.12 -8.52
CA PHE A 285 -25.72 18.22 -8.46
C PHE A 285 -24.99 16.94 -8.09
N TRP A 286 -25.52 15.80 -8.45
CA TRP A 286 -25.03 14.48 -8.01
C TRP A 286 -23.54 14.23 -8.30
N CYS A 287 -23.07 14.55 -9.51
CA CYS A 287 -21.69 14.27 -9.91
C CYS A 287 -20.66 15.22 -9.28
N ILE A 288 -20.99 16.50 -9.07
CA ILE A 288 -20.02 17.51 -8.63
C ILE A 288 -19.79 17.43 -7.11
N ILE A 289 -20.85 17.25 -6.31
CA ILE A 289 -20.73 17.18 -4.84
C ILE A 289 -20.04 15.90 -4.38
N ILE A 290 -20.37 14.76 -5.00
CA ILE A 290 -19.68 13.49 -4.70
C ILE A 290 -18.18 13.62 -5.04
N ASN A 291 -17.85 14.23 -6.17
CA ASN A 291 -16.47 14.37 -6.62
C ASN A 291 -15.62 15.25 -5.67
N VAL A 292 -16.13 16.41 -5.27
CA VAL A 292 -15.42 17.33 -4.35
C VAL A 292 -15.31 16.74 -2.95
N SER A 293 -16.40 16.22 -2.40
CA SER A 293 -16.42 15.64 -1.06
C SER A 293 -15.54 14.39 -0.95
N THR A 294 -15.63 13.48 -1.93
CA THR A 294 -14.81 12.26 -1.97
C THR A 294 -13.32 12.58 -2.10
N LYS A 295 -12.99 13.57 -2.94
CA LYS A 295 -11.62 14.04 -3.10
C LYS A 295 -11.06 14.64 -1.80
N GLU A 296 -11.80 15.51 -1.13
CA GLU A 296 -11.36 16.14 0.13
C GLU A 296 -11.13 15.12 1.24
N MET A 297 -11.89 14.06 1.27
CA MET A 297 -11.78 13.05 2.32
C MET A 297 -10.74 11.98 2.01
N CYS A 298 -10.52 11.62 0.75
CA CYS A 298 -9.31 10.89 0.37
C CYS A 298 -8.07 11.71 0.76
N LEU A 299 -8.10 13.02 0.52
CA LEU A 299 -7.08 13.97 0.95
C LEU A 299 -6.85 13.94 2.46
N LYS A 300 -7.92 13.93 3.27
CA LYS A 300 -7.83 13.86 4.74
C LYS A 300 -7.24 12.52 5.20
N ALA A 301 -7.73 11.39 4.67
CA ALA A 301 -7.21 10.07 4.99
C ALA A 301 -5.72 9.93 4.62
N VAL A 302 -5.33 10.41 3.44
CA VAL A 302 -3.93 10.38 2.99
C VAL A 302 -3.06 11.33 3.80
N ARG A 303 -3.53 12.54 4.13
CA ARG A 303 -2.79 13.49 4.99
C ARG A 303 -2.49 12.89 6.36
N MET A 304 -3.49 12.33 7.02
CA MET A 304 -3.30 11.65 8.30
C MET A 304 -2.21 10.57 8.19
N ARG A 305 -2.18 9.86 7.08
CA ARG A 305 -1.22 8.79 6.83
C ARG A 305 0.18 9.28 6.49
N ILE A 306 0.30 10.27 5.63
CA ILE A 306 1.61 10.85 5.30
C ILE A 306 2.25 11.40 6.58
N THR A 307 1.50 12.14 7.40
CA THR A 307 2.00 12.67 8.67
C THR A 307 2.34 11.56 9.67
N ALA A 308 1.54 10.49 9.73
CA ALA A 308 1.80 9.37 10.63
C ALA A 308 3.04 8.56 10.24
N VAL A 309 3.28 8.39 8.94
CA VAL A 309 4.30 7.48 8.37
C VAL A 309 5.63 8.20 8.15
N HIS A 310 5.61 9.46 7.70
CA HIS A 310 6.83 10.25 7.44
C HIS A 310 7.36 11.02 8.65
N GLY A 311 6.61 11.09 9.75
CA GLY A 311 6.90 12.04 10.81
C GLY A 311 6.62 13.49 10.38
N VAL A 312 6.57 14.41 11.31
CA VAL A 312 6.54 15.84 11.00
C VAL A 312 7.96 16.22 10.60
N LEU A 313 8.20 16.38 9.30
CA LEU A 313 9.35 17.13 8.81
C LEU A 313 9.06 18.60 9.17
N SER A 314 9.37 18.97 10.42
CA SER A 314 9.41 20.35 10.89
C SER A 314 10.74 20.98 10.54
#